data_d597105f942760732a09292225d7f3e9
#
_entry.id   d597105f942760732a09292225d7f3e9
#
_cell.length_a   1.000
_cell.length_b   1.000
_cell.length_c   1.000
_cell.angle_alpha   90.00
_cell.angle_beta   90.00
_cell.angle_gamma   90.00
#
_symmetry.space_group_name_H-M   'P 1'
#
loop_
_entity.id
_entity.type
_entity.pdbx_description
1 polymer ?
#
loop_
_entity_poly.entity_id
_entity_poly.type
_entity_poly.pdbx_seq_one_letter_code
_entity_poly.pdbx_strand_id
1 'polypeptide(L)'
;IRPRDWSSDVCSSDLELQWEVVGEGLSRQVMGYDGQIMLVKVKFEKGAIGYVHEHYHSQATYVVSGKFEVMINGEKKILEGGDGFYIEPDAPHGAVCLESGMLIDVFSPVRADFLKK
;
A
#
# COMPACT_ATOMS: atom_id res chain seq x y z
N ILE A 1 2.41 13.99 -19.98
CA ILE A 1 1.66 14.22 -19.95
C ILE A 1 1.04 15.02 -19.32
N ARG A 2 0.97 15.87 -18.96
CA ARG A 2 0.52 16.56 -18.37
C ARG A 2 -0.32 17.15 -18.52
N PRO A 3 -0.83 16.99 -18.45
CA PRO A 3 -1.76 17.67 -18.85
C PRO A 3 -2.13 18.68 -17.94
N ARG A 4 -2.06 19.82 -18.35
CA ARG A 4 -2.44 20.77 -17.66
C ARG A 4 -3.87 20.79 -17.49
N ASP A 5 -4.67 20.13 -18.22
CA ASP A 5 -6.11 20.11 -18.08
C ASP A 5 -6.56 19.00 -17.14
N TRP A 6 -5.66 18.42 -16.36
CA TRP A 6 -6.08 17.50 -15.34
C TRP A 6 -6.89 18.26 -14.33
N SER A 7 -8.03 17.72 -13.99
CA SER A 7 -8.82 18.29 -12.91
C SER A 7 -8.30 17.75 -11.59
N SER A 8 -8.71 18.39 -10.51
CA SER A 8 -8.32 17.92 -9.18
C SER A 8 -8.91 16.55 -8.89
N ASP A 9 -9.87 16.10 -9.69
CA ASP A 9 -10.46 14.78 -9.49
C ASP A 9 -9.50 13.67 -9.82
N VAL A 10 -8.54 13.92 -10.71
CA VAL A 10 -7.61 12.86 -11.13
C VAL A 10 -6.17 13.12 -10.74
N CYS A 11 -5.93 14.19 -10.00
CA CYS A 11 -4.57 14.52 -9.57
C CYS A 11 -4.58 14.75 -8.06
N SER A 12 -3.76 14.00 -7.36
CA SER A 12 -3.75 14.04 -5.90
C SER A 12 -2.35 14.31 -5.38
N SER A 13 -2.28 14.94 -4.21
CA SER A 13 -1.00 15.20 -3.57
C SER A 13 -1.17 15.05 -2.07
N ASP A 14 -0.05 15.01 -1.35
CA ASP A 14 -0.07 14.92 0.09
C ASP A 14 -0.80 16.08 0.74
N LEU A 15 -0.83 17.23 0.06
CA LEU A 15 -1.50 18.40 0.61
C LEU A 15 -3.00 18.30 0.52
N GLU A 16 -3.50 17.52 -0.42
CA GLU A 16 -4.94 17.43 -0.68
C GLU A 16 -5.61 16.25 -0.02
N LEU A 17 -4.85 15.22 0.29
CA LEU A 17 -5.41 13.99 0.81
C LEU A 17 -5.01 13.80 2.26
N GLN A 18 -5.94 13.27 3.01
CA GLN A 18 -5.67 12.99 4.41
C GLN A 18 -5.22 11.56 4.57
N TRP A 19 -4.34 11.36 5.54
CA TRP A 19 -3.90 10.03 5.92
C TRP A 19 -4.94 9.41 6.84
N GLU A 20 -5.27 8.17 6.57
CA GLU A 20 -6.21 7.42 7.39
C GLU A 20 -5.40 6.48 8.29
N VAL A 21 -5.58 6.59 9.59
CA VAL A 21 -4.92 5.69 10.54
C VAL A 21 -5.67 4.36 10.51
N VAL A 22 -4.97 3.29 10.20
CA VAL A 22 -5.60 1.98 10.05
C VAL A 22 -5.05 0.95 11.04
N GLY A 23 -4.12 1.36 11.88
CA GLY A 23 -3.56 0.51 12.91
C GLY A 23 -2.54 1.30 13.70
N GLU A 24 -1.95 0.68 14.71
CA GLU A 24 -0.93 1.33 15.51
C GLU A 24 0.31 1.54 14.67
N GLY A 25 0.71 2.79 14.48
CA GLY A 25 1.87 3.13 13.66
C GLY A 25 1.67 2.88 12.19
N LEU A 26 0.41 2.75 11.73
CA LEU A 26 0.11 2.37 10.37
C LEU A 26 -0.95 3.30 9.80
N SER A 27 -0.63 3.99 8.71
CA SER A 27 -1.54 4.91 8.06
C SER A 27 -1.51 4.69 6.57
N ARG A 28 -2.60 5.02 5.89
CA ARG A 28 -2.64 4.90 4.44
C ARG A 28 -3.30 6.12 3.83
N GLN A 29 -3.00 6.32 2.55
CA GLN A 29 -3.54 7.43 1.78
C GLN A 29 -3.83 6.90 0.39
N VAL A 30 -5.11 6.90 0.01
CA VAL A 30 -5.53 6.44 -1.32
C VAL A 30 -5.21 7.57 -2.29
N MET A 31 -4.36 7.30 -3.27
CA MET A 31 -3.87 8.32 -4.19
C MET A 31 -4.68 8.41 -5.46
N GLY A 32 -5.23 7.30 -5.93
CA GLY A 32 -6.04 7.32 -7.14
C GLY A 32 -6.60 5.94 -7.40
N TYR A 33 -7.74 5.89 -8.09
CA TYR A 33 -8.37 4.61 -8.36
C TYR A 33 -9.51 4.76 -9.38
N ASP A 34 -9.87 3.62 -9.96
CA ASP A 34 -11.15 3.45 -10.64
C ASP A 34 -11.59 2.02 -10.32
N GLY A 35 -12.48 1.43 -11.08
CA GLY A 35 -12.96 0.08 -10.75
C GLY A 35 -11.90 -1.01 -10.95
N GLN A 36 -10.87 -0.74 -11.71
CA GLN A 36 -9.89 -1.75 -12.11
C GLN A 36 -8.57 -1.66 -11.38
N ILE A 37 -8.23 -0.52 -10.82
CA ILE A 37 -6.92 -0.30 -10.23
C ILE A 37 -7.00 0.72 -9.10
N MET A 38 -6.13 0.55 -8.11
CA MET A 38 -6.05 1.50 -7.00
C MET A 38 -4.59 1.62 -6.56
N LEU A 39 -4.14 2.86 -6.37
CA LEU A 39 -2.80 3.15 -5.88
C LEU A 39 -2.91 3.73 -4.47
N VAL A 40 -2.19 3.14 -3.52
CA VAL A 40 -2.25 3.52 -2.11
C VAL A 40 -0.85 3.67 -1.54
N LYS A 41 -0.61 4.74 -0.81
CA LYS A 41 0.61 4.87 -0.01
C LYS A 41 0.31 4.35 1.39
N VAL A 42 1.24 3.61 1.96
CA VAL A 42 1.09 3.07 3.31
C VAL A 42 2.35 3.43 4.09
N LYS A 43 2.14 4.11 5.21
CA LYS A 43 3.23 4.58 6.05
C LYS A 43 3.28 3.75 7.32
N PHE A 44 4.48 3.25 7.64
CA PHE A 44 4.70 2.39 8.81
C PHE A 44 5.70 3.04 9.74
N GLU A 45 5.39 3.05 11.02
CA GLU A 45 6.38 3.37 12.03
C GLU A 45 7.08 2.09 12.42
N LYS A 46 8.30 2.21 12.96
CA LYS A 46 9.06 1.05 13.39
C LYS A 46 8.24 0.21 14.36
N GLY A 47 8.18 -1.08 14.11
CA GLY A 47 7.44 -2.03 14.93
C GLY A 47 5.99 -2.21 14.51
N ALA A 48 5.50 -1.40 13.58
CA ALA A 48 4.12 -1.54 13.13
C ALA A 48 3.95 -2.86 12.39
N ILE A 49 2.77 -3.44 12.52
CA ILE A 49 2.48 -4.76 11.94
C ILE A 49 1.29 -4.65 10.99
N GLY A 50 1.51 -5.06 9.74
CA GLY A 50 0.43 -5.34 8.83
C GLY A 50 0.11 -6.82 9.01
N TYR A 51 -0.97 -7.12 9.71
CA TYR A 51 -1.28 -8.49 10.08
C TYR A 51 -1.56 -9.35 8.87
N VAL A 52 -1.32 -10.65 9.00
CA VAL A 52 -1.52 -11.58 7.91
C VAL A 52 -2.98 -11.60 7.51
N HIS A 53 -3.22 -11.45 6.23
CA HIS A 53 -4.57 -11.47 5.67
C HIS A 53 -4.48 -11.93 4.22
N GLU A 54 -5.63 -12.10 3.59
CA GLU A 54 -5.70 -12.45 2.19
C GLU A 54 -6.87 -11.75 1.54
N HIS A 55 -6.78 -11.53 0.24
CA HIS A 55 -7.84 -10.88 -0.51
C HIS A 55 -7.77 -11.36 -1.95
N TYR A 56 -8.88 -11.25 -2.67
CA TYR A 56 -8.92 -11.75 -4.04
C TYR A 56 -8.23 -10.82 -5.04
N HIS A 57 -7.80 -9.66 -4.58
CA HIS A 57 -7.13 -8.67 -5.44
C HIS A 57 -5.70 -9.10 -5.76
N SER A 58 -5.23 -8.77 -6.96
CA SER A 58 -3.79 -8.81 -7.23
C SER A 58 -3.17 -7.59 -6.56
N GLN A 59 -1.96 -7.73 -6.07
CA GLN A 59 -1.27 -6.63 -5.42
C GLN A 59 0.18 -6.60 -5.85
N ALA A 60 0.65 -5.44 -6.30
CA ALA A 60 2.06 -5.21 -6.54
C ALA A 60 2.49 -4.09 -5.60
N THR A 61 3.63 -4.24 -4.95
CA THR A 61 4.08 -3.28 -3.95
C THR A 61 5.51 -2.88 -4.19
N TYR A 62 5.79 -1.60 -4.03
CA TYR A 62 7.13 -1.04 -4.11
C TYR A 62 7.50 -0.48 -2.73
N VAL A 63 8.69 -0.83 -2.24
CA VAL A 63 9.18 -0.31 -0.97
C VAL A 63 9.90 1.00 -1.26
N VAL A 64 9.33 2.11 -0.82
CA VAL A 64 9.90 3.42 -1.05
C VAL A 64 11.07 3.66 -0.10
N SER A 65 10.88 3.32 1.17
CA SER A 65 11.90 3.54 2.20
C SER A 65 11.64 2.59 3.35
N GLY A 66 12.63 2.48 4.25
CA GLY A 66 12.50 1.66 5.43
C GLY A 66 12.93 0.23 5.18
N LYS A 67 12.65 -0.61 6.16
CA LYS A 67 13.00 -2.03 6.10
C LYS A 67 11.83 -2.83 6.65
N PHE A 68 11.50 -3.90 5.97
CA PHE A 68 10.31 -4.70 6.30
C PHE A 68 10.61 -6.18 6.22
N GLU A 69 10.03 -6.94 7.13
CA GLU A 69 10.00 -8.39 6.99
C GLU A 69 8.66 -8.70 6.35
N VAL A 70 8.68 -9.15 5.10
CA VAL A 70 7.47 -9.42 4.33
C VAL A 70 7.25 -10.92 4.29
N MET A 71 6.03 -11.35 4.59
CA MET A 71 5.66 -12.77 4.54
C MET A 71 4.63 -12.95 3.45
N ILE A 72 4.86 -13.91 2.55
CA ILE A 72 3.92 -14.27 1.48
C ILE A 72 3.87 -15.78 1.42
N ASN A 73 2.70 -16.36 1.59
CA ASN A 73 2.51 -17.81 1.55
C ASN A 73 3.45 -18.55 2.51
N GLY A 74 3.67 -17.93 3.68
CA GLY A 74 4.51 -18.55 4.72
C GLY A 74 6.00 -18.30 4.56
N GLU A 75 6.44 -17.74 3.46
CA GLU A 75 7.86 -17.43 3.26
C GLU A 75 8.14 -16.00 3.66
N LYS A 76 9.24 -15.78 4.34
CA LYS A 76 9.61 -14.46 4.83
C LYS A 76 10.86 -13.96 4.15
N LYS A 77 10.88 -12.67 3.84
CA LYS A 77 12.04 -11.99 3.29
C LYS A 77 12.16 -10.61 3.89
N ILE A 78 13.40 -10.16 4.01
CA ILE A 78 13.68 -8.79 4.46
C ILE A 78 13.85 -7.94 3.20
N LEU A 79 13.04 -6.89 3.08
CA LEU A 79 13.09 -5.99 1.94
C LEU A 79 13.29 -4.57 2.42
N GLU A 80 13.89 -3.74 1.59
CA GLU A 80 14.17 -2.37 1.96
C GLU A 80 13.96 -1.46 0.74
N GLY A 81 14.18 -0.17 0.92
CA GLY A 81 13.92 0.81 -0.13
C GLY A 81 14.51 0.40 -1.46
N GLY A 82 13.70 0.44 -2.51
CA GLY A 82 14.09 0.03 -3.84
C GLY A 82 13.63 -1.36 -4.23
N ASP A 83 13.19 -2.16 -3.26
CA ASP A 83 12.70 -3.52 -3.53
C ASP A 83 11.22 -3.50 -3.84
N GLY A 84 10.73 -4.55 -4.46
CA GLY A 84 9.32 -4.70 -4.72
C GLY A 84 8.89 -6.14 -4.61
N PHE A 85 7.58 -6.35 -4.55
CA PHE A 85 7.05 -7.70 -4.50
C PHE A 85 5.66 -7.75 -5.10
N TYR A 86 5.24 -8.96 -5.43
CA TYR A 86 3.92 -9.20 -6.00
C TYR A 86 3.21 -10.27 -5.18
N ILE A 87 1.93 -10.06 -4.95
CA ILE A 87 1.09 -10.99 -4.21
C ILE A 87 -0.06 -11.40 -5.12
N GLU A 88 -0.12 -12.69 -5.42
CA GLU A 88 -1.20 -13.20 -6.26
C GLU A 88 -2.51 -13.26 -5.49
N PRO A 89 -3.64 -13.32 -6.19
CA PRO A 89 -4.94 -13.37 -5.52
C PRO A 89 -5.01 -14.46 -4.46
N ASP A 90 -5.57 -14.11 -3.32
CA ASP A 90 -5.83 -15.02 -2.20
C ASP A 90 -4.60 -15.55 -1.48
N ALA A 91 -3.41 -15.07 -1.81
CA ALA A 91 -2.19 -15.50 -1.11
C ALA A 91 -2.13 -14.81 0.26
N PRO A 92 -1.99 -15.56 1.35
CA PRO A 92 -1.83 -14.94 2.68
C PRO A 92 -0.54 -14.15 2.74
N HIS A 93 -0.62 -12.96 3.29
CA HIS A 93 0.57 -12.09 3.36
C HIS A 93 0.46 -11.10 4.49
N GLY A 94 1.60 -10.61 4.93
CA GLY A 94 1.69 -9.59 5.96
C GLY A 94 3.08 -9.00 5.99
N ALA A 95 3.28 -8.00 6.83
CA ALA A 95 4.57 -7.34 6.94
C ALA A 95 4.76 -6.79 8.33
N VAL A 96 6.02 -6.83 8.79
CA VAL A 96 6.42 -6.20 10.03
C VAL A 96 7.44 -5.14 9.68
N CYS A 97 7.25 -3.93 10.18
CA CYS A 97 8.16 -2.84 9.89
C CYS A 97 9.34 -2.87 10.84
N LEU A 98 10.54 -3.06 10.29
CA LEU A 98 11.77 -3.12 11.08
C LEU A 98 12.40 -1.75 11.20
N GLU A 99 12.27 -0.91 10.18
CA GLU A 99 12.69 0.49 10.20
C GLU A 99 11.61 1.30 9.52
N SER A 100 11.21 2.40 10.12
CA SER A 100 10.12 3.23 9.62
C SER A 100 10.25 3.48 8.13
N GLY A 101 9.15 3.39 7.42
CA GLY A 101 9.20 3.58 5.99
C GLY A 101 7.84 3.63 5.34
N MET A 102 7.86 3.55 4.03
CA MET A 102 6.66 3.70 3.23
C MET A 102 6.62 2.67 2.12
N LEU A 103 5.44 2.11 1.88
CA LEU A 103 5.17 1.23 0.75
C LEU A 103 4.19 1.93 -0.18
N ILE A 104 4.26 1.58 -1.45
CA ILE A 104 3.23 1.95 -2.42
C ILE A 104 2.60 0.65 -2.88
N ASP A 105 1.30 0.50 -2.64
CA ASP A 105 0.54 -0.68 -3.03
C ASP A 105 -0.31 -0.37 -4.24
N VAL A 106 -0.29 -1.27 -5.23
CA VAL A 106 -1.18 -1.18 -6.38
C VAL A 106 -2.07 -2.41 -6.33
N PHE A 107 -3.36 -2.19 -6.34
CA PHE A 107 -4.37 -3.28 -6.30
C PHE A 107 -5.17 -3.33 -7.58
N SER A 108 -5.58 -4.53 -7.98
CA SER A 108 -6.51 -4.73 -9.08
C SER A 108 -7.39 -5.93 -8.74
N PRO A 109 -8.71 -5.77 -8.75
CA PRO A 109 -9.44 -4.51 -8.91
C PRO A 109 -9.32 -3.60 -7.69
N VAL A 110 -10.12 -2.58 -7.65
CA VAL A 110 -10.10 -1.61 -6.55
C VAL A 110 -10.45 -2.29 -5.23
N ARG A 111 -9.78 -1.85 -4.15
CA ARG A 111 -10.11 -2.27 -2.80
C ARG A 111 -11.29 -1.43 -2.33
N ALA A 112 -12.51 -1.88 -2.65
CA ALA A 112 -13.71 -1.14 -2.30
C ALA A 112 -13.85 -0.96 -0.79
N ASP A 113 -13.30 -1.90 -0.02
CA ASP A 113 -13.34 -1.81 1.44
C ASP A 113 -12.53 -0.62 1.96
N PHE A 114 -11.53 -0.13 1.21
CA PHE A 114 -10.78 1.06 1.61
C PHE A 114 -11.61 2.33 1.44
N LEU A 115 -12.64 2.28 0.62
CA LEU A 115 -13.43 3.46 0.29
C LEU A 115 -14.68 3.60 1.14
N LYS A 116 -14.99 2.61 1.96
CA LYS A 116 -16.16 2.68 2.83
C LYS A 116 -15.89 3.61 3.98
N LYS A 117 -16.86 4.42 4.29
CA LYS A 117 -16.78 5.36 5.40
C LYS A 117 -17.75 4.99 6.49
#